data_09bf25542f86a75dcc82006bdd17d488
#
_entry.id   09bf25542f86a75dcc82006bdd17d488
#
_cell.length_a   1.000
_cell.length_b   1.000
_cell.length_c   1.000
_cell.angle_alpha   90.00
_cell.angle_beta   90.00
_cell.angle_gamma   90.00
#
_symmetry.space_group_name_H-M   'P 1'
#
loop_
_entity.id
_entity.type
_entity.pdbx_description
1 polymer ?
#
loop_
_entity_poly.entity_id
_entity_poly.type
_entity_poly.pdbx_seq_one_letter_code
_entity_poly.pdbx_strand_id
1 'polypeptide(L)'
;METKIKTFVAAVANQKGGVGKTTTVVNLAAALSKMHRTVLVIDLDPQANATTGLGQQPQEGVSLYPCLLGQAQIADMIQPTPYENLNVIPSEVNLSGSEIDLAQRPDRLEVVRNVLQAIRDANVFDYILIDCPPSLGILMTATLAAADGIVVPMQAEYYALEGLSTMQNLIARLKEGGANPALELNGILMTMVDFRTRLSLDVVEEVKSHFADKVFETMIPRNVRTSEAPSFGQPVVFYDPSCRGAEAYRAFAKEFMRRNPTREKIEAEPEETKEESHADNDQIA
;
A
#
# COMPACT_ATOMS: atom_id res chain seq x y z
N MET A 1 0.45 30.36 2.18
CA MET A 1 0.40 29.34 1.12
C MET A 1 0.04 28.04 1.80
N GLU A 2 -1.21 27.62 1.74
CA GLU A 2 -1.61 26.29 2.23
C GLU A 2 -0.90 25.23 1.36
N THR A 3 -0.01 24.50 1.96
CA THR A 3 0.62 23.36 1.32
C THR A 3 -0.47 22.29 1.18
N LYS A 4 -1.10 22.20 0.00
CA LYS A 4 -2.01 21.09 -0.32
C LYS A 4 -1.19 19.81 -0.24
N ILE A 5 -1.26 19.11 0.87
CA ILE A 5 -0.62 17.82 1.03
C ILE A 5 -1.39 16.82 0.17
N LYS A 6 -0.69 16.18 -0.75
CA LYS A 6 -1.23 15.37 -1.83
C LYS A 6 -1.34 13.91 -1.38
N THR A 7 -2.40 13.21 -1.83
CA THR A 7 -2.49 11.75 -1.75
C THR A 7 -1.21 11.11 -2.29
N PHE A 8 -0.59 10.21 -1.51
CA PHE A 8 0.58 9.45 -1.94
C PHE A 8 0.18 8.07 -2.46
N VAL A 9 0.57 7.76 -3.69
CA VAL A 9 0.29 6.47 -4.34
C VAL A 9 1.54 5.60 -4.31
N ALA A 10 1.49 4.49 -3.58
CA ALA A 10 2.57 3.52 -3.49
C ALA A 10 2.19 2.22 -4.21
N ALA A 11 3.00 1.82 -5.17
CA ALA A 11 2.95 0.47 -5.73
C ALA A 11 3.78 -0.48 -4.87
N VAL A 12 3.20 -1.61 -4.45
CA VAL A 12 3.94 -2.68 -3.77
C VAL A 12 4.21 -3.78 -4.80
N ALA A 13 5.44 -3.83 -5.28
CA ALA A 13 5.79 -4.62 -6.47
C ALA A 13 7.07 -5.42 -6.28
N ASN A 14 7.07 -6.64 -6.76
CA ASN A 14 8.25 -7.48 -6.96
C ASN A 14 7.89 -8.59 -7.94
N GLN A 15 8.78 -8.89 -8.87
CA GLN A 15 8.62 -9.97 -9.86
C GLN A 15 8.54 -11.35 -9.20
N LYS A 16 9.23 -11.55 -8.08
CA LYS A 16 9.23 -12.83 -7.36
C LYS A 16 7.90 -13.05 -6.64
N GLY A 17 7.28 -14.22 -6.87
CA GLY A 17 6.12 -14.66 -6.11
C GLY A 17 6.49 -15.01 -4.65
N GLY A 18 5.53 -14.88 -3.73
CA GLY A 18 5.71 -15.32 -2.34
C GLY A 18 6.60 -14.44 -1.45
N VAL A 19 7.07 -13.28 -1.93
CA VAL A 19 7.91 -12.35 -1.13
C VAL A 19 7.14 -11.49 -0.14
N GLY A 20 5.83 -11.65 -0.03
CA GLY A 20 4.97 -10.92 0.90
C GLY A 20 4.45 -9.58 0.37
N LYS A 21 4.25 -9.40 -0.94
CA LYS A 21 3.62 -8.20 -1.52
C LYS A 21 2.25 -7.95 -0.90
N THR A 22 1.32 -8.84 -1.13
CA THR A 22 -0.06 -8.78 -0.61
C THR A 22 -0.10 -8.65 0.91
N THR A 23 0.71 -9.46 1.61
CA THR A 23 0.81 -9.39 3.07
C THR A 23 1.28 -8.00 3.53
N THR A 24 2.21 -7.38 2.79
CA THR A 24 2.70 -6.03 3.08
C THR A 24 1.61 -4.99 2.83
N VAL A 25 0.91 -5.04 1.68
CA VAL A 25 -0.19 -4.11 1.37
C VAL A 25 -1.27 -4.16 2.44
N VAL A 26 -1.79 -5.35 2.72
CA VAL A 26 -2.88 -5.57 3.68
C VAL A 26 -2.51 -5.08 5.09
N ASN A 27 -1.30 -5.40 5.57
CA ASN A 27 -0.91 -5.06 6.93
C ASN A 27 -0.39 -3.62 7.07
N LEU A 28 0.24 -3.05 6.04
CA LEU A 28 0.58 -1.63 6.01
C LEU A 28 -0.69 -0.78 6.01
N ALA A 29 -1.66 -1.10 5.13
CA ALA A 29 -2.94 -0.40 5.06
C ALA A 29 -3.67 -0.42 6.41
N ALA A 30 -3.77 -1.59 7.02
CA ALA A 30 -4.40 -1.78 8.32
C ALA A 30 -3.65 -1.05 9.45
N ALA A 31 -2.32 -1.02 9.44
CA ALA A 31 -1.54 -0.28 10.43
C ALA A 31 -1.70 1.24 10.27
N LEU A 32 -1.71 1.74 9.02
CA LEU A 32 -1.95 3.15 8.71
C LEU A 32 -3.36 3.60 9.14
N SER A 33 -4.39 2.77 8.87
CA SER A 33 -5.77 3.08 9.26
C SER A 33 -5.93 3.17 10.79
N LYS A 34 -5.26 2.29 11.54
CA LYS A 34 -5.18 2.38 13.01
C LYS A 34 -4.46 3.64 13.51
N MET A 35 -3.61 4.24 12.68
CA MET A 35 -2.97 5.53 12.94
C MET A 35 -3.79 6.69 12.37
N HIS A 36 -5.09 6.45 12.16
CA HIS A 36 -6.07 7.43 11.67
C HIS A 36 -5.72 8.03 10.31
N ARG A 37 -5.02 7.29 9.43
CA ARG A 37 -4.82 7.67 8.03
C ARG A 37 -5.91 7.06 7.17
N THR A 38 -6.44 7.85 6.24
CA THR A 38 -7.42 7.35 5.26
C THR A 38 -6.68 6.62 4.16
N VAL A 39 -6.98 5.33 3.99
CA VAL A 39 -6.24 4.45 3.07
C VAL A 39 -7.20 3.79 2.08
N LEU A 40 -6.80 3.79 0.80
CA LEU A 40 -7.39 2.97 -0.24
C LEU A 40 -6.39 1.90 -0.65
N VAL A 41 -6.80 0.64 -0.61
CA VAL A 41 -6.08 -0.46 -1.24
C VAL A 41 -6.68 -0.72 -2.62
N ILE A 42 -5.82 -0.91 -3.62
CA ILE A 42 -6.24 -1.38 -4.96
C ILE A 42 -5.57 -2.72 -5.19
N ASP A 43 -6.38 -3.77 -5.29
CA ASP A 43 -5.92 -5.13 -5.55
C ASP A 43 -5.88 -5.38 -7.06
N LEU A 44 -4.68 -5.54 -7.62
CA LEU A 44 -4.47 -5.81 -9.05
C LEU A 44 -4.01 -7.25 -9.34
N ASP A 45 -3.96 -8.11 -8.32
CA ASP A 45 -3.70 -9.53 -8.55
C ASP A 45 -5.03 -10.27 -8.81
N PRO A 46 -5.22 -10.95 -9.96
CA PRO A 46 -6.44 -11.73 -10.24
C PRO A 46 -6.75 -12.81 -9.19
N GLN A 47 -5.79 -13.18 -8.36
CA GLN A 47 -6.00 -14.09 -7.22
C GLN A 47 -6.79 -13.46 -6.07
N ALA A 48 -6.97 -12.13 -6.06
CA ALA A 48 -7.74 -11.36 -5.09
C ALA A 48 -7.36 -11.61 -3.61
N ASN A 49 -6.08 -11.83 -3.36
CA ASN A 49 -5.58 -12.13 -2.01
C ASN A 49 -5.62 -10.91 -1.08
N ALA A 50 -5.40 -9.68 -1.61
CA ALA A 50 -5.56 -8.48 -0.79
C ALA A 50 -7.04 -8.21 -0.48
N THR A 51 -7.91 -8.44 -1.44
CA THR A 51 -9.37 -8.36 -1.30
C THR A 51 -9.86 -9.23 -0.15
N THR A 52 -9.55 -10.53 -0.19
CA THR A 52 -9.95 -11.49 0.84
C THR A 52 -9.27 -11.22 2.18
N GLY A 53 -7.99 -10.82 2.16
CA GLY A 53 -7.23 -10.44 3.36
C GLY A 53 -7.76 -9.20 4.08
N LEU A 54 -8.58 -8.38 3.40
CA LEU A 54 -9.29 -7.22 3.97
C LEU A 54 -10.77 -7.51 4.30
N GLY A 55 -11.19 -8.79 4.27
CA GLY A 55 -12.55 -9.21 4.63
C GLY A 55 -13.59 -9.00 3.55
N GLN A 56 -13.17 -8.70 2.31
CA GLN A 56 -14.07 -8.59 1.15
C GLN A 56 -14.08 -9.87 0.31
N GLN A 57 -15.09 -10.02 -0.52
CA GLN A 57 -15.17 -11.12 -1.47
C GLN A 57 -15.02 -10.58 -2.90
N PRO A 58 -14.26 -11.27 -3.77
CA PRO A 58 -14.21 -10.94 -5.18
C PRO A 58 -15.62 -10.99 -5.79
N GLN A 59 -15.96 -9.98 -6.59
CA GLN A 59 -17.21 -9.89 -7.29
C GLN A 59 -16.97 -9.44 -8.73
N GLU A 60 -17.57 -10.13 -9.69
CA GLU A 60 -17.43 -9.80 -11.11
C GLU A 60 -17.96 -8.39 -11.40
N GLY A 61 -17.18 -7.63 -12.16
CA GLY A 61 -17.47 -6.23 -12.50
C GLY A 61 -17.20 -5.22 -11.38
N VAL A 62 -16.74 -5.65 -10.22
CA VAL A 62 -16.38 -4.77 -9.09
C VAL A 62 -14.86 -4.84 -8.88
N SER A 63 -14.12 -4.13 -9.72
CA SER A 63 -12.66 -4.09 -9.72
C SER A 63 -12.15 -2.86 -10.49
N LEU A 64 -10.83 -2.70 -10.57
CA LEU A 64 -10.27 -1.67 -11.44
C LEU A 64 -10.45 -2.00 -12.93
N TYR A 65 -10.68 -3.25 -13.32
CA TYR A 65 -10.71 -3.69 -14.72
C TYR A 65 -11.75 -2.97 -15.58
N PRO A 66 -13.04 -2.84 -15.21
CA PRO A 66 -14.00 -2.05 -15.99
C PRO A 66 -13.58 -0.58 -16.16
N CYS A 67 -12.90 0.00 -15.16
CA CYS A 67 -12.40 1.37 -15.23
C CYS A 67 -11.25 1.50 -16.25
N LEU A 68 -10.36 0.51 -16.30
CA LEU A 68 -9.26 0.46 -17.28
C LEU A 68 -9.79 0.38 -18.72
N LEU A 69 -10.96 -0.23 -18.92
CA LEU A 69 -11.65 -0.32 -20.21
C LEU A 69 -12.52 0.92 -20.51
N GLY A 70 -12.64 1.87 -19.57
CA GLY A 70 -13.52 3.05 -19.74
C GLY A 70 -15.01 2.76 -19.61
N GLN A 71 -15.38 1.62 -19.00
CA GLN A 71 -16.76 1.15 -18.85
C GLN A 71 -17.38 1.54 -17.51
N ALA A 72 -16.57 1.97 -16.53
CA ALA A 72 -17.03 2.34 -15.20
C ALA A 72 -16.19 3.49 -14.62
N GLN A 73 -16.75 4.16 -13.60
CA GLN A 73 -16.04 5.18 -12.82
C GLN A 73 -15.33 4.52 -11.64
N ILE A 74 -14.11 4.94 -11.34
CA ILE A 74 -13.32 4.36 -10.25
C ILE A 74 -13.98 4.54 -8.89
N ALA A 75 -14.71 5.63 -8.68
CA ALA A 75 -15.42 5.89 -7.44
C ALA A 75 -16.48 4.82 -7.10
N ASP A 76 -17.12 4.24 -8.13
CA ASP A 76 -18.16 3.21 -7.98
C ASP A 76 -17.55 1.85 -7.55
N MET A 77 -16.25 1.68 -7.75
CA MET A 77 -15.54 0.43 -7.42
C MET A 77 -15.01 0.42 -5.97
N ILE A 78 -15.04 1.54 -5.27
CA ILE A 78 -14.53 1.64 -3.89
C ILE A 78 -15.51 0.96 -2.94
N GLN A 79 -15.03 -0.06 -2.22
CA GLN A 79 -15.80 -0.79 -1.22
C GLN A 79 -15.27 -0.47 0.19
N PRO A 80 -16.15 -0.27 1.18
CA PRO A 80 -15.73 -0.14 2.57
C PRO A 80 -15.21 -1.49 3.08
N THR A 81 -14.23 -1.47 3.98
CA THR A 81 -13.80 -2.67 4.71
C THR A 81 -14.40 -2.66 6.13
N PRO A 82 -14.32 -3.76 6.88
CA PRO A 82 -14.69 -3.78 8.30
C PRO A 82 -13.82 -2.87 9.20
N TYR A 83 -12.79 -2.26 8.64
CA TYR A 83 -11.80 -1.46 9.38
C TYR A 83 -12.00 0.02 9.08
N GLU A 84 -12.11 0.83 10.14
CA GLU A 84 -12.26 2.28 10.03
C GLU A 84 -11.11 2.91 9.23
N ASN A 85 -11.42 3.91 8.39
CA ASN A 85 -10.46 4.62 7.51
C ASN A 85 -9.76 3.74 6.46
N LEU A 86 -10.26 2.54 6.17
CA LEU A 86 -9.69 1.62 5.19
C LEU A 86 -10.74 1.17 4.19
N ASN A 87 -10.50 1.48 2.92
CA ASN A 87 -11.32 1.06 1.80
C ASN A 87 -10.50 0.20 0.83
N VAL A 88 -11.18 -0.55 -0.03
CA VAL A 88 -10.55 -1.36 -1.06
C VAL A 88 -11.28 -1.24 -2.39
N ILE A 89 -10.52 -1.22 -3.49
CA ILE A 89 -11.02 -1.60 -4.80
C ILE A 89 -10.63 -3.08 -4.95
N PRO A 90 -11.63 -3.99 -4.97
CA PRO A 90 -11.39 -5.43 -5.04
C PRO A 90 -10.74 -5.85 -6.35
N SER A 91 -10.17 -7.04 -6.38
CA SER A 91 -9.78 -7.72 -7.60
C SER A 91 -10.83 -8.73 -8.03
N GLU A 92 -10.77 -9.12 -9.30
CA GLU A 92 -11.58 -10.15 -9.91
C GLU A 92 -10.78 -11.00 -10.91
N VAL A 93 -11.27 -12.20 -11.24
CA VAL A 93 -10.60 -13.12 -12.15
C VAL A 93 -10.42 -12.52 -13.55
N ASN A 94 -11.40 -11.73 -14.02
CA ASN A 94 -11.38 -11.12 -15.35
C ASN A 94 -10.23 -10.11 -15.52
N LEU A 95 -9.64 -9.62 -14.44
CA LEU A 95 -8.45 -8.77 -14.48
C LEU A 95 -7.26 -9.45 -15.18
N SER A 96 -7.22 -10.80 -15.23
CA SER A 96 -6.21 -11.54 -16.01
C SER A 96 -6.26 -11.22 -17.51
N GLY A 97 -7.43 -10.81 -18.03
CA GLY A 97 -7.59 -10.37 -19.42
C GLY A 97 -6.98 -9.02 -19.74
N SER A 98 -6.73 -8.20 -18.72
CA SER A 98 -6.20 -6.83 -18.88
C SER A 98 -4.87 -6.78 -19.63
N GLU A 99 -4.01 -7.79 -19.50
CA GLU A 99 -2.74 -7.88 -20.23
C GLU A 99 -2.96 -7.88 -21.75
N ILE A 100 -4.00 -8.57 -22.24
CA ILE A 100 -4.34 -8.65 -23.65
C ILE A 100 -5.00 -7.36 -24.12
N ASP A 101 -5.98 -6.88 -23.36
CA ASP A 101 -6.79 -5.71 -23.74
C ASP A 101 -5.98 -4.41 -23.72
N LEU A 102 -5.04 -4.28 -22.78
CA LEU A 102 -4.18 -3.10 -22.68
C LEU A 102 -3.00 -3.15 -23.64
N ALA A 103 -2.50 -4.35 -24.05
CA ALA A 103 -1.30 -4.46 -24.86
C ALA A 103 -1.37 -3.69 -26.18
N GLN A 104 -2.54 -3.60 -26.80
CA GLN A 104 -2.76 -2.95 -28.09
C GLN A 104 -3.11 -1.46 -27.98
N ARG A 105 -3.32 -0.93 -26.77
CA ARG A 105 -3.72 0.46 -26.57
C ARG A 105 -2.52 1.40 -26.71
N PRO A 106 -2.66 2.53 -27.41
CA PRO A 106 -1.59 3.54 -27.51
C PRO A 106 -1.28 4.17 -26.14
N ASP A 107 -2.28 4.33 -25.28
CA ASP A 107 -2.22 4.93 -23.94
C ASP A 107 -1.96 3.90 -22.82
N ARG A 108 -1.52 2.69 -23.15
CA ARG A 108 -1.40 1.55 -22.21
C ARG A 108 -0.60 1.83 -20.94
N LEU A 109 0.38 2.74 -20.98
CA LEU A 109 1.17 3.12 -19.80
C LEU A 109 0.52 4.24 -18.98
N GLU A 110 -0.43 4.96 -19.56
CA GLU A 110 -1.11 6.09 -18.91
C GLU A 110 -2.47 5.69 -18.32
N VAL A 111 -3.02 4.54 -18.74
CA VAL A 111 -4.39 4.14 -18.40
C VAL A 111 -4.65 4.10 -16.90
N VAL A 112 -3.73 3.53 -16.11
CA VAL A 112 -3.88 3.48 -14.64
C VAL A 112 -3.80 4.88 -14.04
N ARG A 113 -2.88 5.73 -14.53
CA ARG A 113 -2.76 7.13 -14.08
C ARG A 113 -4.05 7.90 -14.36
N ASN A 114 -4.59 7.77 -15.57
CA ASN A 114 -5.82 8.46 -15.96
C ASN A 114 -7.01 8.05 -15.11
N VAL A 115 -7.13 6.75 -14.82
CA VAL A 115 -8.18 6.21 -13.94
C VAL A 115 -8.01 6.72 -12.50
N LEU A 116 -6.79 6.79 -11.97
CA LEU A 116 -6.52 7.27 -10.61
C LEU A 116 -6.71 8.78 -10.44
N GLN A 117 -6.72 9.55 -11.54
CA GLN A 117 -6.73 11.02 -11.47
C GLN A 117 -7.94 11.55 -10.69
N ALA A 118 -9.13 10.98 -10.90
CA ALA A 118 -10.34 11.40 -10.20
C ALA A 118 -10.23 11.27 -8.67
N ILE A 119 -9.60 10.18 -8.17
CA ILE A 119 -9.39 9.98 -6.73
C ILE A 119 -8.29 10.90 -6.21
N ARG A 120 -7.24 11.13 -6.99
CA ARG A 120 -6.18 12.07 -6.64
C ARG A 120 -6.73 13.50 -6.51
N ASP A 121 -7.59 13.94 -7.43
CA ASP A 121 -8.17 15.27 -7.43
C ASP A 121 -9.15 15.46 -6.27
N ALA A 122 -9.92 14.43 -5.94
CA ALA A 122 -10.81 14.42 -4.76
C ALA A 122 -10.02 14.52 -3.46
N ASN A 123 -8.77 14.03 -3.42
CA ASN A 123 -7.83 14.12 -2.30
C ASN A 123 -8.46 13.67 -0.94
N VAL A 124 -9.26 12.60 -0.97
CA VAL A 124 -9.96 12.05 0.20
C VAL A 124 -9.13 11.00 0.94
N PHE A 125 -8.14 10.41 0.28
CA PHE A 125 -7.23 9.42 0.86
C PHE A 125 -5.85 10.04 1.13
N ASP A 126 -5.27 9.69 2.29
CA ASP A 126 -3.87 10.01 2.58
C ASP A 126 -2.95 9.12 1.73
N TYR A 127 -3.26 7.82 1.66
CA TYR A 127 -2.47 6.83 0.94
C TYR A 127 -3.34 5.97 0.02
N ILE A 128 -2.84 5.70 -1.18
CA ILE A 128 -3.34 4.66 -2.07
C ILE A 128 -2.23 3.61 -2.17
N LEU A 129 -2.51 2.38 -1.73
CA LEU A 129 -1.58 1.26 -1.80
C LEU A 129 -2.06 0.29 -2.87
N ILE A 130 -1.21 0.00 -3.85
CA ILE A 130 -1.56 -0.87 -4.98
C ILE A 130 -0.82 -2.20 -4.82
N ASP A 131 -1.57 -3.30 -4.68
CA ASP A 131 -1.03 -4.66 -4.69
C ASP A 131 -0.82 -5.11 -6.14
N CYS A 132 0.44 -5.24 -6.54
CA CYS A 132 0.79 -5.59 -7.90
C CYS A 132 0.89 -7.10 -8.10
N PRO A 133 0.43 -7.64 -9.26
CA PRO A 133 0.63 -9.03 -9.61
C PRO A 133 2.12 -9.38 -9.70
N PRO A 134 2.50 -10.68 -9.63
CA PRO A 134 3.91 -11.07 -9.70
C PRO A 134 4.52 -10.99 -11.11
N SER A 135 3.71 -10.74 -12.15
CA SER A 135 4.18 -10.64 -13.54
C SER A 135 4.68 -9.23 -13.88
N LEU A 136 5.76 -9.14 -14.67
CA LEU A 136 6.24 -7.89 -15.26
C LEU A 136 5.46 -7.52 -16.55
N GLY A 137 4.14 -7.60 -16.49
CA GLY A 137 3.28 -7.31 -17.62
C GLY A 137 2.91 -5.82 -17.77
N ILE A 138 1.97 -5.55 -18.66
CA ILE A 138 1.48 -4.20 -18.95
C ILE A 138 0.82 -3.59 -17.70
N LEU A 139 0.03 -4.38 -16.97
CA LEU A 139 -0.70 -3.88 -15.81
C LEU A 139 0.27 -3.40 -14.71
N MET A 140 1.30 -4.18 -14.38
CA MET A 140 2.34 -3.73 -13.45
C MET A 140 3.06 -2.49 -13.97
N THR A 141 3.47 -2.48 -15.25
CA THR A 141 4.21 -1.35 -15.83
C THR A 141 3.39 -0.07 -15.82
N ALA A 142 2.09 -0.13 -16.17
CA ALA A 142 1.16 1.00 -16.11
C ALA A 142 0.91 1.47 -14.65
N THR A 143 0.88 0.53 -13.71
CA THR A 143 0.79 0.85 -12.27
C THR A 143 2.01 1.63 -11.80
N LEU A 144 3.22 1.19 -12.16
CA LEU A 144 4.45 1.92 -11.83
C LEU A 144 4.51 3.28 -12.52
N ALA A 145 3.98 3.39 -13.74
CA ALA A 145 3.85 4.67 -14.43
C ALA A 145 2.91 5.65 -13.72
N ALA A 146 1.96 5.15 -12.92
CA ALA A 146 0.99 5.94 -12.16
C ALA A 146 1.39 6.24 -10.71
N ALA A 147 2.33 5.48 -10.14
CA ALA A 147 2.72 5.58 -8.74
C ALA A 147 3.67 6.76 -8.45
N ASP A 148 3.63 7.27 -7.21
CA ASP A 148 4.61 8.25 -6.71
C ASP A 148 5.87 7.54 -6.21
N GLY A 149 5.72 6.31 -5.68
CA GLY A 149 6.84 5.51 -5.21
C GLY A 149 6.57 4.02 -5.22
N ILE A 150 7.64 3.24 -5.17
CA ILE A 150 7.61 1.78 -5.17
C ILE A 150 8.17 1.27 -3.84
N VAL A 151 7.40 0.42 -3.16
CA VAL A 151 7.88 -0.43 -2.07
C VAL A 151 8.17 -1.82 -2.65
N VAL A 152 9.38 -2.33 -2.44
CA VAL A 152 9.80 -3.64 -2.92
C VAL A 152 9.97 -4.59 -1.72
N PRO A 153 8.95 -5.41 -1.40
CA PRO A 153 9.11 -6.48 -0.41
C PRO A 153 10.06 -7.54 -0.95
N MET A 154 11.02 -7.97 -0.12
CA MET A 154 12.06 -8.91 -0.52
C MET A 154 12.39 -9.86 0.63
N GLN A 155 12.40 -11.18 0.34
CA GLN A 155 12.89 -12.17 1.32
C GLN A 155 14.42 -12.15 1.42
N ALA A 156 14.93 -12.41 2.63
CA ALA A 156 16.37 -12.58 2.86
C ALA A 156 16.85 -13.95 2.37
N GLU A 157 16.92 -14.13 1.03
CA GLU A 157 17.32 -15.35 0.34
C GLU A 157 18.41 -15.05 -0.70
N TYR A 158 19.19 -16.06 -1.09
CA TYR A 158 20.37 -15.93 -1.94
C TYR A 158 20.12 -15.18 -3.28
N TYR A 159 18.99 -15.43 -3.95
CA TYR A 159 18.65 -14.77 -5.23
C TYR A 159 17.91 -13.42 -5.06
N ALA A 160 17.94 -12.83 -3.89
CA ALA A 160 17.19 -11.60 -3.61
C ALA A 160 17.65 -10.39 -4.47
N LEU A 161 18.95 -10.24 -4.68
CA LEU A 161 19.56 -9.11 -5.41
C LEU A 161 19.25 -9.11 -6.91
N GLU A 162 19.10 -10.31 -7.53
CA GLU A 162 18.79 -10.41 -8.96
C GLU A 162 17.44 -9.79 -9.31
N GLY A 163 16.40 -10.10 -8.51
CA GLY A 163 15.08 -9.49 -8.68
C GLY A 163 15.07 -7.98 -8.51
N LEU A 164 15.94 -7.46 -7.66
CA LEU A 164 16.05 -6.02 -7.39
C LEU A 164 16.69 -5.27 -8.56
N SER A 165 17.72 -5.83 -9.18
CA SER A 165 18.35 -5.28 -10.39
C SER A 165 17.34 -5.16 -11.53
N THR A 166 16.48 -6.16 -11.70
CA THR A 166 15.40 -6.14 -12.71
C THR A 166 14.42 -5.00 -12.43
N MET A 167 14.04 -4.80 -11.17
CA MET A 167 13.12 -3.72 -10.78
C MET A 167 13.76 -2.34 -11.00
N GLN A 168 15.05 -2.15 -10.66
CA GLN A 168 15.77 -0.91 -10.93
C GLN A 168 15.83 -0.57 -12.42
N ASN A 169 16.12 -1.58 -13.26
CA ASN A 169 16.12 -1.41 -14.71
C ASN A 169 14.74 -0.99 -15.24
N LEU A 170 13.66 -1.55 -14.69
CA LEU A 170 12.30 -1.15 -15.07
C LEU A 170 12.01 0.30 -14.66
N ILE A 171 12.37 0.70 -13.44
CA ILE A 171 12.23 2.08 -12.96
C ILE A 171 13.01 3.05 -13.89
N ALA A 172 14.28 2.73 -14.20
CA ALA A 172 15.10 3.55 -15.10
C ALA A 172 14.45 3.72 -16.47
N ARG A 173 13.96 2.62 -17.07
CA ARG A 173 13.26 2.66 -18.37
C ARG A 173 11.99 3.51 -18.35
N LEU A 174 11.21 3.47 -17.26
CA LEU A 174 10.01 4.30 -17.12
C LEU A 174 10.35 5.79 -16.98
N LYS A 175 11.44 6.10 -16.27
CA LYS A 175 11.93 7.48 -16.12
C LYS A 175 12.48 8.02 -17.43
N GLU A 176 13.38 7.31 -18.08
CA GLU A 176 14.03 7.68 -19.34
C GLU A 176 13.03 7.77 -20.51
N GLY A 177 12.07 6.83 -20.54
CA GLY A 177 11.01 6.81 -21.55
C GLY A 177 9.92 7.87 -21.33
N GLY A 178 10.01 8.69 -20.27
CA GLY A 178 9.06 9.76 -19.98
C GLY A 178 7.71 9.30 -19.43
N ALA A 179 7.50 7.99 -19.24
CA ALA A 179 6.24 7.47 -18.72
C ALA A 179 6.00 7.90 -17.26
N ASN A 180 7.05 7.91 -16.42
CA ASN A 180 7.00 8.49 -15.07
C ASN A 180 8.38 9.00 -14.64
N PRO A 181 8.78 10.23 -15.03
CA PRO A 181 10.08 10.80 -14.65
C PRO A 181 10.27 10.98 -13.14
N ALA A 182 9.17 11.11 -12.39
CA ALA A 182 9.18 11.34 -10.94
C ALA A 182 9.15 10.04 -10.12
N LEU A 183 9.06 8.87 -10.76
CA LEU A 183 8.98 7.60 -10.05
C LEU A 183 10.23 7.35 -9.20
N GLU A 184 10.05 7.05 -7.91
CA GLU A 184 11.15 6.76 -7.00
C GLU A 184 11.04 5.34 -6.41
N LEU A 185 12.20 4.69 -6.22
CA LEU A 185 12.28 3.55 -5.32
C LEU A 185 12.14 4.09 -3.89
N ASN A 186 10.93 3.99 -3.35
CA ASN A 186 10.61 4.47 -2.00
C ASN A 186 11.34 3.65 -0.93
N GLY A 187 11.43 2.33 -1.15
CA GLY A 187 12.30 1.51 -0.33
C GLY A 187 12.12 0.01 -0.53
N ILE A 188 13.10 -0.72 -0.02
CA ILE A 188 13.17 -2.17 0.02
C ILE A 188 12.79 -2.62 1.42
N LEU A 189 11.73 -3.44 1.53
CA LEU A 189 11.28 -4.01 2.80
C LEU A 189 11.75 -5.46 2.90
N MET A 190 12.67 -5.73 3.82
CA MET A 190 13.08 -7.10 4.12
C MET A 190 11.95 -7.83 4.84
N THR A 191 11.46 -8.91 4.23
CA THR A 191 10.32 -9.69 4.72
C THR A 191 10.74 -11.11 5.11
N MET A 192 9.95 -11.74 6.00
CA MET A 192 10.15 -13.11 6.47
C MET A 192 11.58 -13.36 6.97
N VAL A 193 12.19 -12.33 7.57
CA VAL A 193 13.56 -12.43 8.10
C VAL A 193 13.61 -13.44 9.25
N ASP A 194 14.48 -14.42 9.14
CA ASP A 194 14.78 -15.34 10.24
C ASP A 194 16.08 -14.91 10.93
N PHE A 195 15.95 -14.19 12.03
CA PHE A 195 17.09 -13.67 12.80
C PHE A 195 17.97 -14.74 13.47
N ARG A 196 17.55 -16.02 13.38
CA ARG A 196 18.33 -17.15 13.94
C ARG A 196 19.31 -17.72 12.92
N THR A 197 19.15 -17.42 11.65
CA THR A 197 20.00 -17.95 10.57
C THR A 197 20.99 -16.93 10.09
N ARG A 198 22.27 -17.34 10.01
CA ARG A 198 23.35 -16.48 9.53
C ARG A 198 23.12 -16.03 8.08
N LEU A 199 22.66 -16.97 7.22
CA LEU A 199 22.36 -16.65 5.83
C LEU A 199 21.38 -15.48 5.68
N SER A 200 20.29 -15.47 6.48
CA SER A 200 19.32 -14.38 6.43
C SER A 200 19.92 -13.03 6.80
N LEU A 201 20.80 -13.01 7.81
CA LEU A 201 21.49 -11.79 8.26
C LEU A 201 22.52 -11.32 7.25
N ASP A 202 23.34 -12.23 6.70
CA ASP A 202 24.34 -11.92 5.67
C ASP A 202 23.66 -11.30 4.42
N VAL A 203 22.51 -11.83 3.97
CA VAL A 203 21.75 -11.25 2.85
C VAL A 203 21.22 -9.86 3.19
N VAL A 204 20.71 -9.66 4.40
CA VAL A 204 20.25 -8.32 4.83
C VAL A 204 21.39 -7.31 4.81
N GLU A 205 22.58 -7.69 5.30
CA GLU A 205 23.76 -6.83 5.28
C GLU A 205 24.21 -6.52 3.85
N GLU A 206 24.21 -7.52 2.97
CA GLU A 206 24.57 -7.34 1.57
C GLU A 206 23.61 -6.38 0.85
N VAL A 207 22.28 -6.54 1.04
CA VAL A 207 21.30 -5.61 0.50
C VAL A 207 21.49 -4.20 1.03
N LYS A 208 21.74 -4.04 2.34
CA LYS A 208 22.02 -2.73 2.94
C LYS A 208 23.31 -2.10 2.42
N SER A 209 24.34 -2.90 2.14
CA SER A 209 25.60 -2.39 1.59
C SER A 209 25.45 -1.82 0.18
N HIS A 210 24.57 -2.39 -0.63
CA HIS A 210 24.32 -1.95 -2.01
C HIS A 210 23.27 -0.85 -2.13
N PHE A 211 22.28 -0.82 -1.24
CA PHE A 211 21.12 0.06 -1.35
C PHE A 211 20.95 1.05 -0.18
N ALA A 212 21.83 0.99 0.80
CA ALA A 212 21.95 1.94 1.91
C ALA A 212 20.59 2.52 2.39
N ASP A 213 20.35 3.80 2.10
CA ASP A 213 19.16 4.57 2.46
C ASP A 213 17.85 4.08 1.84
N LYS A 214 17.93 3.26 0.79
CA LYS A 214 16.74 2.67 0.14
C LYS A 214 16.21 1.44 0.89
N VAL A 215 16.94 0.87 1.83
CA VAL A 215 16.40 -0.23 2.67
C VAL A 215 15.65 0.37 3.85
N PHE A 216 14.44 -0.13 4.12
CA PHE A 216 13.73 0.23 5.34
C PHE A 216 14.49 -0.28 6.56
N GLU A 217 14.54 0.52 7.63
CA GLU A 217 15.14 0.11 8.92
C GLU A 217 14.36 -1.06 9.52
N THR A 218 13.03 -0.99 9.37
CA THR A 218 12.10 -2.03 9.83
C THR A 218 12.21 -3.26 8.96
N MET A 219 12.32 -4.43 9.59
CA MET A 219 12.29 -5.74 8.95
C MET A 219 11.09 -6.54 9.45
N ILE A 220 10.41 -7.25 8.54
CA ILE A 220 9.29 -8.09 8.90
C ILE A 220 9.79 -9.51 9.21
N PRO A 221 9.65 -9.99 10.47
CA PRO A 221 10.11 -11.32 10.85
C PRO A 221 9.23 -12.42 10.24
N ARG A 222 9.78 -13.60 10.04
CA ARG A 222 8.99 -14.80 9.81
C ARG A 222 8.11 -15.06 11.04
N ASN A 223 6.79 -15.09 10.84
CA ASN A 223 5.83 -15.19 11.94
C ASN A 223 4.60 -16.01 11.52
N VAL A 224 4.25 -17.02 12.30
CA VAL A 224 3.13 -17.93 12.02
C VAL A 224 1.80 -17.17 12.00
N ARG A 225 1.57 -16.27 12.95
CA ARG A 225 0.33 -15.48 13.02
C ARG A 225 0.11 -14.62 11.77
N THR A 226 1.19 -14.06 11.22
CA THR A 226 1.11 -13.32 9.95
C THR A 226 0.69 -14.22 8.79
N SER A 227 1.09 -15.49 8.80
CA SER A 227 0.71 -16.45 7.75
C SER A 227 -0.69 -17.03 7.95
N GLU A 228 -1.19 -17.10 9.17
CA GLU A 228 -2.53 -17.58 9.51
C GLU A 228 -3.63 -16.53 9.24
N ALA A 229 -3.35 -15.25 9.53
CA ALA A 229 -4.31 -14.16 9.47
C ALA A 229 -5.13 -14.10 8.15
N PRO A 230 -4.53 -14.32 6.95
CA PRO A 230 -5.28 -14.33 5.70
C PRO A 230 -6.37 -15.39 5.63
N SER A 231 -6.20 -16.56 6.29
CA SER A 231 -7.22 -17.63 6.32
C SER A 231 -8.47 -17.24 7.11
N PHE A 232 -8.38 -16.17 7.91
CA PHE A 232 -9.49 -15.56 8.63
C PHE A 232 -9.99 -14.27 7.95
N GLY A 233 -9.47 -13.91 6.79
CA GLY A 233 -9.82 -12.67 6.09
C GLY A 233 -9.45 -11.41 6.88
N GLN A 234 -8.37 -11.46 7.67
CA GLN A 234 -7.99 -10.36 8.56
C GLN A 234 -6.51 -9.98 8.41
N PRO A 235 -6.17 -8.69 8.45
CA PRO A 235 -4.79 -8.25 8.63
C PRO A 235 -4.25 -8.70 10.00
N VAL A 236 -2.97 -9.06 10.08
CA VAL A 236 -2.37 -9.53 11.34
C VAL A 236 -2.43 -8.49 12.46
N VAL A 237 -2.42 -7.20 12.13
CA VAL A 237 -2.53 -6.10 13.12
C VAL A 237 -3.90 -6.04 13.81
N PHE A 238 -4.91 -6.74 13.28
CA PHE A 238 -6.22 -6.93 13.88
C PHE A 238 -6.40 -8.37 14.41
N TYR A 239 -5.87 -9.37 13.70
CA TYR A 239 -5.96 -10.78 14.06
C TYR A 239 -5.23 -11.11 15.36
N ASP A 240 -3.96 -10.72 15.47
CA ASP A 240 -3.14 -10.86 16.69
C ASP A 240 -2.25 -9.63 16.87
N PRO A 241 -2.81 -8.55 17.49
CA PRO A 241 -2.10 -7.28 17.65
C PRO A 241 -0.80 -7.36 18.45
N SER A 242 -0.65 -8.42 19.29
CA SER A 242 0.51 -8.59 20.19
C SER A 242 1.65 -9.40 19.56
N CYS A 243 1.42 -10.05 18.42
CA CYS A 243 2.47 -10.83 17.78
C CYS A 243 3.55 -9.96 17.14
N ARG A 244 4.77 -10.52 17.04
CA ARG A 244 5.92 -9.82 16.45
C ARG A 244 5.69 -9.31 15.01
N GLY A 245 4.86 -10.04 14.23
CA GLY A 245 4.49 -9.62 12.88
C GLY A 245 3.68 -8.33 12.88
N ALA A 246 2.67 -8.25 13.77
CA ALA A 246 1.85 -7.05 13.92
C ALA A 246 2.65 -5.85 14.44
N GLU A 247 3.56 -6.07 15.39
CA GLU A 247 4.48 -5.05 15.90
C GLU A 247 5.37 -4.50 14.78
N ALA A 248 5.96 -5.39 13.97
CA ALA A 248 6.81 -5.01 12.85
C ALA A 248 6.04 -4.20 11.79
N TYR A 249 4.81 -4.59 11.43
CA TYR A 249 4.01 -3.82 10.49
C TYR A 249 3.59 -2.45 11.03
N ARG A 250 3.32 -2.31 12.33
CA ARG A 250 3.10 -0.99 12.95
C ARG A 250 4.36 -0.12 12.92
N ALA A 251 5.54 -0.70 13.18
CA ALA A 251 6.81 0.02 13.08
C ALA A 251 7.09 0.44 11.63
N PHE A 252 6.84 -0.47 10.67
CA PHE A 252 6.95 -0.17 9.24
C PHE A 252 6.02 0.95 8.81
N ALA A 253 4.76 0.95 9.26
CA ALA A 253 3.81 2.03 8.94
C ALA A 253 4.30 3.40 9.43
N LYS A 254 4.88 3.48 10.64
CA LYS A 254 5.50 4.72 11.15
C LYS A 254 6.66 5.18 10.28
N GLU A 255 7.53 4.25 9.89
CA GLU A 255 8.67 4.55 9.02
C GLU A 255 8.20 4.97 7.62
N PHE A 256 7.19 4.29 7.06
CA PHE A 256 6.60 4.63 5.78
C PHE A 256 5.98 6.03 5.78
N MET A 257 5.24 6.41 6.84
CA MET A 257 4.69 7.76 6.99
C MET A 257 5.78 8.82 7.08
N ARG A 258 6.88 8.55 7.78
CA ARG A 258 8.02 9.48 7.88
C ARG A 258 8.69 9.73 6.53
N ARG A 259 8.82 8.67 5.70
CA ARG A 259 9.37 8.78 4.34
C ARG A 259 8.41 9.44 3.35
N ASN A 260 7.10 9.32 3.59
CA ASN A 260 6.04 9.79 2.70
C ASN A 260 5.02 10.62 3.48
N PRO A 261 5.36 11.83 3.88
CA PRO A 261 4.43 12.68 4.63
C PRO A 261 3.22 13.06 3.76
N THR A 262 2.04 12.88 4.32
CA THR A 262 0.76 13.34 3.80
C THR A 262 0.18 14.37 4.78
N ARG A 263 -1.13 14.66 4.74
CA ARG A 263 -1.77 15.64 5.62
C ARG A 263 -1.31 15.49 7.07
N GLU A 264 -0.80 16.54 7.68
CA GLU A 264 -0.80 16.63 9.13
C GLU A 264 -2.26 16.75 9.57
N LYS A 265 -2.75 15.80 10.35
CA LYS A 265 -4.02 16.03 11.05
C LYS A 265 -3.77 17.17 12.02
N ILE A 266 -4.48 18.28 11.83
CA ILE A 266 -4.69 19.26 12.87
C ILE A 266 -5.44 18.47 13.95
N GLU A 267 -4.77 18.15 15.06
CA GLU A 267 -5.45 17.63 16.25
C GLU A 267 -6.52 18.66 16.59
N ALA A 268 -7.79 18.25 16.55
CA ALA A 268 -8.87 19.10 17.06
C ALA A 268 -8.54 19.39 18.52
N GLU A 269 -8.29 20.67 18.84
CA GLU A 269 -8.15 21.10 20.22
C GLU A 269 -9.39 20.60 20.98
N PRO A 270 -9.23 20.02 22.19
CA PRO A 270 -10.36 19.61 22.98
C PRO A 270 -11.22 20.84 23.21
N GLU A 271 -12.50 20.77 22.83
CA GLU A 271 -13.49 21.81 23.18
C GLU A 271 -13.42 22.03 24.68
N GLU A 272 -12.92 23.22 25.08
CA GLU A 272 -13.04 23.68 26.44
C GLU A 272 -14.54 23.78 26.78
N THR A 273 -15.01 22.83 27.57
CA THR A 273 -16.30 22.88 28.21
C THR A 273 -16.32 24.15 29.09
N LYS A 274 -16.96 25.19 28.60
CA LYS A 274 -17.30 26.34 29.41
C LYS A 274 -18.29 25.87 30.47
N GLU A 275 -17.79 25.63 31.68
CA GLU A 275 -18.63 25.55 32.87
C GLU A 275 -19.27 26.90 33.06
N GLU A 276 -20.57 26.99 32.77
CA GLU A 276 -21.42 28.12 33.20
C GLU A 276 -21.51 28.06 34.71
N SER A 277 -20.78 28.94 35.39
CA SER A 277 -20.95 29.24 36.81
C SER A 277 -22.29 29.96 37.02
N HIS A 278 -23.30 29.21 37.41
CA HIS A 278 -24.49 29.80 38.05
C HIS A 278 -24.08 30.30 39.42
N ALA A 279 -23.88 31.62 39.52
CA ALA A 279 -23.80 32.28 40.78
C ALA A 279 -25.24 32.50 41.29
N ASP A 280 -25.61 31.74 42.32
CA ASP A 280 -26.75 31.98 43.17
C ASP A 280 -26.60 33.36 43.83
N ASN A 281 -27.54 34.22 43.58
CA ASN A 281 -27.68 35.47 44.29
C ASN A 281 -28.97 35.39 45.13
N ASP A 282 -28.87 34.76 46.30
CA ASP A 282 -29.82 34.91 47.38
C ASP A 282 -29.37 36.12 48.23
N GLN A 283 -30.12 37.21 48.22
CA GLN A 283 -30.17 38.22 49.26
C GLN A 283 -31.60 38.78 49.36
N ILE A 284 -32.35 38.25 50.30
CA ILE A 284 -32.88 38.84 51.53
C ILE A 284 -33.32 40.31 51.41
N ALA A 285 -34.63 40.53 51.48
CA ALA A 285 -35.32 41.43 52.42
C ALA A 285 -36.84 41.19 52.34
#